data_e11cce249d407ec5dfe03847d3adbbe3
#
_entry.id   e11cce249d407ec5dfe03847d3adbbe3
#
_cell.length_a   1.000
_cell.length_b   1.000
_cell.length_c   1.000
_cell.angle_alpha   90.00
_cell.angle_beta   90.00
_cell.angle_gamma   90.00
#
_symmetry.space_group_name_H-M   'P 1'
#
loop_
_entity.id
_entity.type
_entity.pdbx_description
1 polymer ?
#
loop_
_entity_poly.entity_id
_entity_poly.type
_entity_poly.pdbx_seq_one_letter_code
_entity_poly.pdbx_strand_id
1 'polypeptide(L)'
;MNRIVVAASLIGFVALRTAPPAAAQDYPTRPVRIVFPLAAGGGGDVFTRAIADELQKAWHQPVVVENRPGGSQNIGARACVEAAPDGYTICLMSSEPAVYNQFLFKTIPYDPEKDLQPITNLFFNTLAVVVNPETKVKTFAEMVAMAKQQPGKLSYATFSFPATYFMDKLNKTENIDIVKVPYRGGGEVVNALLGNTTPIAVLALSNMVAQLQSGRITPLAVVAKDRSPLFPDVPTLEQARPGADFPTTWFGLFTQTGVPRPIVEKISADVDRIMAEPSFRKRVYTDRAVEPAPERLDVFAKLIREERKLAQQMVKESGLEPK
;
A
#
# COMPACT_ATOMS: atom_id res chain seq x y z
N MET A 1 43.49 -66.74 43.25
CA MET A 1 43.70 -66.32 41.86
C MET A 1 42.40 -65.65 41.37
N ASN A 2 42.25 -64.29 41.54
CA ASN A 2 41.08 -63.54 41.17
C ASN A 2 41.32 -62.87 39.82
N ARG A 3 40.51 -63.18 38.87
CA ARG A 3 40.46 -62.46 37.57
C ARG A 3 39.39 -61.35 37.63
N ILE A 4 39.86 -60.12 37.60
CA ILE A 4 39.00 -58.94 37.45
C ILE A 4 38.74 -58.72 35.95
N VAL A 5 37.44 -58.75 35.55
CA VAL A 5 37.00 -58.40 34.22
C VAL A 5 36.56 -56.92 34.25
N VAL A 6 37.29 -56.08 33.53
CA VAL A 6 36.94 -54.65 33.33
C VAL A 6 36.08 -54.55 32.09
N ALA A 7 34.78 -54.20 32.27
CA ALA A 7 33.86 -53.87 31.16
C ALA A 7 34.01 -52.40 30.79
N ALA A 8 34.55 -52.11 29.61
CA ALA A 8 34.60 -50.74 29.05
C ALA A 8 33.27 -50.42 28.35
N SER A 9 32.50 -49.53 28.94
CA SER A 9 31.28 -48.98 28.33
C SER A 9 31.63 -47.86 27.32
N LEU A 10 31.49 -48.14 26.02
CA LEU A 10 31.54 -47.10 24.98
C LEU A 10 30.21 -46.35 24.98
N ILE A 11 30.20 -45.08 25.46
CA ILE A 11 29.10 -44.14 25.29
C ILE A 11 29.28 -43.49 23.93
N GLY A 12 28.48 -43.95 22.94
CA GLY A 12 28.38 -43.33 21.61
C GLY A 12 27.68 -42.01 21.69
N PHE A 13 28.40 -40.90 21.49
CA PHE A 13 27.85 -39.57 21.38
C PHE A 13 27.20 -39.40 19.97
N VAL A 14 25.88 -39.58 19.87
CA VAL A 14 25.14 -39.30 18.65
C VAL A 14 25.00 -37.77 18.55
N ALA A 15 25.86 -37.12 17.77
CA ALA A 15 25.70 -35.73 17.41
C ALA A 15 24.46 -35.61 16.49
N LEU A 16 23.33 -35.17 17.03
CA LEU A 16 22.19 -34.71 16.23
C LEU A 16 22.66 -33.51 15.39
N ARG A 17 22.99 -33.77 14.15
CA ARG A 17 23.15 -32.71 13.17
C ARG A 17 21.73 -32.18 12.86
N THR A 18 21.37 -31.02 13.39
CA THR A 18 20.24 -30.25 12.93
C THR A 18 20.56 -29.75 11.50
N ALA A 19 20.10 -30.50 10.50
CA ALA A 19 20.13 -29.99 9.11
C ALA A 19 19.30 -28.71 9.04
N PRO A 20 19.82 -27.64 8.45
CA PRO A 20 18.99 -26.46 8.18
C PRO A 20 17.81 -26.87 7.30
N PRO A 21 16.62 -26.25 7.44
CA PRO A 21 15.47 -26.61 6.64
C PRO A 21 15.78 -26.36 5.14
N ALA A 22 15.88 -27.46 4.39
CA ALA A 22 16.23 -27.47 2.95
C ALA A 22 15.25 -26.67 2.08
N ALA A 23 14.05 -26.39 2.59
CA ALA A 23 12.97 -25.74 1.83
C ALA A 23 13.23 -24.30 1.37
N ALA A 24 14.18 -23.55 1.96
CA ALA A 24 14.45 -22.17 1.59
C ALA A 24 15.55 -22.01 0.54
N GLN A 25 16.41 -23.01 0.34
CA GLN A 25 17.50 -22.90 -0.62
C GLN A 25 17.02 -23.00 -2.08
N ASP A 26 15.92 -23.69 -2.35
CA ASP A 26 15.39 -23.91 -3.69
C ASP A 26 14.13 -23.07 -4.02
N TYR A 27 13.67 -22.21 -3.09
CA TYR A 27 12.49 -21.36 -3.34
C TYR A 27 12.85 -20.17 -4.23
N PRO A 28 11.99 -19.84 -5.26
CA PRO A 28 10.87 -20.62 -5.78
C PRO A 28 11.31 -21.62 -6.87
N THR A 29 10.64 -22.79 -6.93
CA THR A 29 10.87 -23.84 -7.97
C THR A 29 9.75 -23.89 -9.01
N ARG A 30 8.73 -23.07 -8.88
CA ARG A 30 7.56 -22.97 -9.76
C ARG A 30 7.02 -21.53 -9.80
N PRO A 31 6.09 -21.20 -10.72
CA PRO A 31 5.56 -19.85 -10.83
C PRO A 31 5.00 -19.30 -9.53
N VAL A 32 5.29 -18.02 -9.25
CA VAL A 32 4.79 -17.26 -8.11
C VAL A 32 3.70 -16.31 -8.59
N ARG A 33 2.64 -16.15 -7.80
CA ARG A 33 1.54 -15.23 -8.06
C ARG A 33 1.61 -14.05 -7.10
N ILE A 34 1.48 -12.82 -7.63
CA ILE A 34 1.28 -11.62 -6.82
C ILE A 34 -0.18 -11.17 -6.97
N VAL A 35 -0.97 -11.29 -5.90
CA VAL A 35 -2.34 -10.76 -5.86
C VAL A 35 -2.27 -9.26 -5.56
N PHE A 36 -2.90 -8.45 -6.41
CA PHE A 36 -3.03 -7.01 -6.25
C PHE A 36 -4.52 -6.62 -6.15
N PRO A 37 -5.00 -6.10 -5.00
CA PRO A 37 -6.43 -5.93 -4.72
C PRO A 37 -7.04 -4.65 -5.30
N LEU A 38 -6.40 -4.04 -6.29
CA LEU A 38 -6.90 -2.85 -6.99
C LEU A 38 -6.98 -3.11 -8.50
N ALA A 39 -7.76 -2.24 -9.19
CA ALA A 39 -7.86 -2.27 -10.64
C ALA A 39 -6.50 -1.98 -11.31
N ALA A 40 -6.31 -2.54 -12.50
CA ALA A 40 -5.11 -2.32 -13.31
C ALA A 40 -4.98 -0.84 -13.75
N GLY A 41 -3.75 -0.42 -14.08
CA GLY A 41 -3.43 0.88 -14.68
C GLY A 41 -3.15 2.02 -13.69
N GLY A 42 -3.32 1.80 -12.37
CA GLY A 42 -2.89 2.77 -11.35
C GLY A 42 -1.41 2.66 -11.01
N GLY A 43 -0.88 3.64 -10.26
CA GLY A 43 0.52 3.67 -9.84
C GLY A 43 0.96 2.42 -9.08
N GLY A 44 0.11 1.90 -8.18
CA GLY A 44 0.36 0.64 -7.47
C GLY A 44 0.44 -0.58 -8.38
N ASP A 45 -0.40 -0.67 -9.43
CA ASP A 45 -0.34 -1.75 -10.43
C ASP A 45 0.98 -1.70 -11.22
N VAL A 46 1.38 -0.50 -11.65
CA VAL A 46 2.66 -0.32 -12.36
C VAL A 46 3.85 -0.72 -11.47
N PHE A 47 3.82 -0.35 -10.18
CA PHE A 47 4.84 -0.76 -9.22
C PHE A 47 4.85 -2.27 -9.03
N THR A 48 3.67 -2.89 -8.87
CA THR A 48 3.53 -4.34 -8.69
C THR A 48 4.13 -5.11 -9.86
N ARG A 49 3.88 -4.66 -11.10
CA ARG A 49 4.46 -5.28 -12.31
C ARG A 49 5.96 -5.06 -12.39
N ALA A 50 6.46 -3.89 -12.01
CA ALA A 50 7.90 -3.62 -11.98
C ALA A 50 8.63 -4.53 -10.99
N ILE A 51 8.08 -4.76 -9.79
CA ILE A 51 8.63 -5.72 -8.82
C ILE A 51 8.54 -7.15 -9.35
N ALA A 52 7.41 -7.54 -9.95
CA ALA A 52 7.22 -8.87 -10.51
C ALA A 52 8.26 -9.19 -11.61
N ASP A 53 8.53 -8.22 -12.51
CA ASP A 53 9.52 -8.36 -13.57
C ASP A 53 10.95 -8.57 -13.02
N GLU A 54 11.34 -7.83 -11.98
CA GLU A 54 12.67 -7.99 -11.37
C GLU A 54 12.77 -9.29 -10.55
N LEU A 55 11.71 -9.67 -9.84
CA LEU A 55 11.66 -10.97 -9.13
C LEU A 55 11.73 -12.15 -10.12
N GLN A 56 11.03 -12.07 -11.27
CA GLN A 56 11.12 -13.08 -12.32
C GLN A 56 12.55 -13.25 -12.82
N LYS A 57 13.29 -12.15 -13.02
CA LYS A 57 14.71 -12.20 -13.41
C LYS A 57 15.58 -12.82 -12.32
N ALA A 58 15.35 -12.43 -11.06
CA ALA A 58 16.13 -12.90 -9.90
C ALA A 58 15.88 -14.37 -9.58
N TRP A 59 14.65 -14.84 -9.75
CA TRP A 59 14.23 -16.19 -9.37
C TRP A 59 14.27 -17.20 -10.53
N HIS A 60 14.42 -16.75 -11.76
CA HIS A 60 14.31 -17.58 -12.98
C HIS A 60 12.99 -18.39 -13.02
N GLN A 61 11.94 -17.85 -12.41
CA GLN A 61 10.60 -18.41 -12.36
C GLN A 61 9.58 -17.34 -12.76
N PRO A 62 8.49 -17.70 -13.46
CA PRO A 62 7.44 -16.74 -13.79
C PRO A 62 6.84 -16.10 -12.52
N VAL A 63 6.66 -14.77 -12.54
CA VAL A 63 5.98 -14.02 -11.48
C VAL A 63 4.79 -13.30 -12.09
N VAL A 64 3.59 -13.78 -11.79
CA VAL A 64 2.35 -13.34 -12.44
C VAL A 64 1.56 -12.41 -11.54
N VAL A 65 1.21 -11.23 -12.03
CA VAL A 65 0.36 -10.26 -11.31
C VAL A 65 -1.10 -10.52 -11.64
N GLU A 66 -1.91 -10.74 -10.60
CA GLU A 66 -3.36 -10.94 -10.68
C GLU A 66 -4.09 -9.80 -9.98
N ASN A 67 -4.79 -8.95 -10.74
CA ASN A 67 -5.63 -7.90 -10.19
C ASN A 67 -6.97 -8.47 -9.69
N ARG A 68 -7.29 -8.27 -8.39
CA ARG A 68 -8.56 -8.68 -7.76
C ARG A 68 -9.23 -7.51 -7.04
N PRO A 69 -9.74 -6.52 -7.76
CA PRO A 69 -10.37 -5.35 -7.17
C PRO A 69 -11.76 -5.65 -6.60
N GLY A 70 -12.24 -4.75 -5.73
CA GLY A 70 -13.60 -4.77 -5.21
C GLY A 70 -13.68 -4.93 -3.70
N GLY A 71 -14.87 -4.60 -3.14
CA GLY A 71 -15.13 -4.66 -1.70
C GLY A 71 -14.14 -3.84 -0.88
N SER A 72 -13.71 -2.66 -1.34
CA SER A 72 -12.63 -1.89 -0.73
C SER A 72 -11.36 -2.72 -0.52
N GLN A 73 -10.96 -3.50 -1.54
CA GLN A 73 -9.81 -4.41 -1.54
C GLN A 73 -10.02 -5.73 -0.76
N ASN A 74 -11.15 -5.94 -0.07
CA ASN A 74 -11.41 -7.15 0.70
C ASN A 74 -11.43 -8.42 -0.17
N ILE A 75 -11.85 -8.33 -1.46
CA ILE A 75 -11.84 -9.47 -2.39
C ILE A 75 -10.41 -9.97 -2.63
N GLY A 76 -9.47 -9.07 -2.87
CA GLY A 76 -8.07 -9.44 -3.07
C GLY A 76 -7.39 -9.90 -1.79
N ALA A 77 -7.67 -9.25 -0.65
CA ALA A 77 -7.15 -9.66 0.65
C ALA A 77 -7.63 -11.07 1.02
N ARG A 78 -8.93 -11.37 0.78
CA ARG A 78 -9.48 -12.72 0.94
C ARG A 78 -8.74 -13.75 0.09
N ALA A 79 -8.51 -13.45 -1.19
CA ALA A 79 -7.76 -14.35 -2.08
C ALA A 79 -6.31 -14.59 -1.63
N CYS A 80 -5.74 -13.65 -0.85
CA CYS A 80 -4.45 -13.81 -0.20
C CYS A 80 -4.50 -14.81 0.94
N VAL A 81 -5.39 -14.60 1.90
CA VAL A 81 -5.45 -15.41 3.12
C VAL A 81 -5.95 -16.83 2.87
N GLU A 82 -6.77 -17.05 1.84
CA GLU A 82 -7.25 -18.37 1.42
C GLU A 82 -6.23 -19.18 0.59
N ALA A 83 -5.09 -18.59 0.23
CA ALA A 83 -4.05 -19.30 -0.51
C ALA A 83 -3.30 -20.33 0.38
N ALA A 84 -2.60 -21.29 -0.25
CA ALA A 84 -1.77 -22.23 0.50
C ALA A 84 -0.58 -21.53 1.19
N PRO A 85 -0.23 -21.86 2.45
CA PRO A 85 0.84 -21.20 3.20
C PRO A 85 2.24 -21.70 2.78
N ASP A 86 2.52 -21.64 1.50
CA ASP A 86 3.77 -22.17 0.89
C ASP A 86 4.64 -21.06 0.24
N GLY A 87 4.22 -19.78 0.34
CA GLY A 87 4.93 -18.64 -0.19
C GLY A 87 4.72 -18.37 -1.69
N TYR A 88 4.00 -19.23 -2.44
CA TYR A 88 3.78 -19.06 -3.88
C TYR A 88 2.62 -18.10 -4.23
N THR A 89 1.93 -17.61 -3.23
CA THR A 89 1.04 -16.45 -3.34
C THR A 89 1.54 -15.34 -2.43
N ILE A 90 1.97 -14.24 -3.04
CA ILE A 90 2.38 -13.02 -2.36
C ILE A 90 1.28 -11.99 -2.62
N CYS A 91 1.05 -11.05 -1.72
CA CYS A 91 0.02 -10.05 -1.85
C CYS A 91 0.62 -8.67 -1.69
N LEU A 92 0.47 -7.83 -2.71
CA LEU A 92 0.85 -6.43 -2.63
C LEU A 92 -0.42 -5.64 -2.32
N MET A 93 -0.52 -5.10 -1.12
CA MET A 93 -1.72 -4.42 -0.62
C MET A 93 -1.39 -3.03 -0.11
N SER A 94 -2.38 -2.14 -0.21
CA SER A 94 -2.34 -0.86 0.50
C SER A 94 -2.65 -1.04 2.00
N SER A 95 -2.56 0.03 2.78
CA SER A 95 -2.96 0.05 4.19
C SER A 95 -4.45 -0.28 4.42
N GLU A 96 -5.32 -0.17 3.40
CA GLU A 96 -6.77 -0.39 3.55
C GLU A 96 -7.12 -1.76 4.16
N PRO A 97 -6.79 -2.91 3.55
CA PRO A 97 -7.16 -4.20 4.08
C PRO A 97 -6.39 -4.60 5.35
N ALA A 98 -5.18 -4.09 5.52
CA ALA A 98 -4.33 -4.45 6.66
C ALA A 98 -4.59 -3.61 7.92
N VAL A 99 -5.16 -2.40 7.78
CA VAL A 99 -5.30 -1.42 8.86
C VAL A 99 -6.75 -0.98 9.05
N TYR A 100 -7.42 -0.48 8.01
CA TYR A 100 -8.67 0.26 8.14
C TYR A 100 -9.94 -0.60 8.07
N ASN A 101 -9.99 -1.60 7.19
CA ASN A 101 -11.23 -2.29 6.83
C ASN A 101 -11.90 -3.00 8.01
N GLN A 102 -11.15 -3.49 8.99
CA GLN A 102 -11.70 -4.09 10.20
C GLN A 102 -12.56 -3.13 11.03
N PHE A 103 -12.41 -1.82 10.85
CA PHE A 103 -13.19 -0.79 11.53
C PHE A 103 -14.27 -0.17 10.63
N LEU A 104 -14.15 -0.33 9.31
CA LEU A 104 -15.05 0.26 8.30
C LEU A 104 -16.20 -0.68 7.90
N PHE A 105 -16.07 -1.97 8.19
CA PHE A 105 -17.07 -2.99 7.85
C PHE A 105 -17.51 -3.74 9.10
N LYS A 106 -18.80 -4.08 9.18
CA LYS A 106 -19.34 -4.94 10.26
C LYS A 106 -18.70 -6.32 10.26
N THR A 107 -18.41 -6.82 9.06
CA THR A 107 -17.74 -8.10 8.84
C THR A 107 -16.81 -8.00 7.65
N ILE A 108 -15.59 -8.55 7.78
CA ILE A 108 -14.67 -8.78 6.69
C ILE A 108 -14.34 -10.28 6.63
N PRO A 109 -14.04 -10.84 5.44
CA PRO A 109 -13.84 -12.28 5.28
C PRO A 109 -12.45 -12.79 5.69
N TYR A 110 -11.75 -12.07 6.56
CA TYR A 110 -10.43 -12.42 7.12
C TYR A 110 -10.18 -11.62 8.39
N ASP A 111 -9.25 -12.07 9.22
CA ASP A 111 -8.72 -11.32 10.37
C ASP A 111 -7.35 -10.72 9.96
N PRO A 112 -7.24 -9.38 9.75
CA PRO A 112 -6.00 -8.80 9.26
C PRO A 112 -4.83 -8.94 10.26
N GLU A 113 -5.10 -9.22 11.51
CA GLU A 113 -4.08 -9.40 12.53
C GLU A 113 -3.55 -10.84 12.60
N LYS A 114 -4.43 -11.82 12.35
CA LYS A 114 -4.10 -13.24 12.47
C LYS A 114 -3.75 -13.88 11.12
N ASP A 115 -4.41 -13.45 10.03
CA ASP A 115 -4.35 -14.15 8.74
C ASP A 115 -3.30 -13.56 7.79
N LEU A 116 -2.85 -12.30 8.02
CA LEU A 116 -1.87 -11.61 7.20
C LEU A 116 -0.51 -11.55 7.89
N GLN A 117 0.52 -12.05 7.21
CA GLN A 117 1.92 -11.96 7.62
C GLN A 117 2.64 -10.87 6.81
N PRO A 118 3.03 -9.74 7.43
CA PRO A 118 3.79 -8.68 6.76
C PRO A 118 5.17 -9.15 6.33
N ILE A 119 5.60 -8.78 5.13
CA ILE A 119 6.93 -9.03 4.59
C ILE A 119 7.77 -7.75 4.62
N THR A 120 7.35 -6.73 3.86
CA THR A 120 8.07 -5.46 3.78
C THR A 120 7.12 -4.33 3.37
N ASN A 121 7.31 -3.13 3.93
CA ASN A 121 6.74 -1.93 3.38
C ASN A 121 7.51 -1.57 2.10
N LEU A 122 6.81 -1.27 1.03
CA LEU A 122 7.45 -0.98 -0.25
C LEU A 122 7.64 0.52 -0.45
N PHE A 123 6.62 1.30 -0.10
CA PHE A 123 6.66 2.74 -0.23
C PHE A 123 5.51 3.43 0.50
N PHE A 124 5.74 4.69 0.87
CA PHE A 124 4.70 5.63 1.25
C PHE A 124 4.20 6.40 0.03
N ASN A 125 2.89 6.63 -0.04
CA ASN A 125 2.30 7.43 -1.09
C ASN A 125 2.37 8.91 -0.74
N THR A 126 2.90 9.73 -1.63
CA THR A 126 2.65 11.17 -1.63
C THR A 126 1.31 11.43 -2.29
N LEU A 127 0.28 11.69 -1.50
CA LEU A 127 -1.04 12.06 -2.03
C LEU A 127 -1.05 13.53 -2.46
N ALA A 128 -1.96 13.86 -3.36
CA ALA A 128 -2.22 15.24 -3.75
C ALA A 128 -3.72 15.51 -3.85
N VAL A 129 -4.12 16.72 -3.53
CA VAL A 129 -5.42 17.27 -3.87
C VAL A 129 -5.28 17.93 -5.23
N VAL A 130 -6.07 17.50 -6.18
CA VAL A 130 -5.97 17.90 -7.59
C VAL A 130 -7.36 18.20 -8.17
N VAL A 131 -7.39 19.01 -9.22
CA VAL A 131 -8.63 19.35 -9.92
C VAL A 131 -8.48 19.23 -11.43
N ASN A 132 -9.61 19.06 -12.13
CA ASN A 132 -9.68 19.22 -13.57
C ASN A 132 -9.45 20.71 -13.93
N PRO A 133 -8.63 21.06 -14.94
CA PRO A 133 -8.36 22.45 -15.33
C PRO A 133 -9.60 23.25 -15.76
N GLU A 134 -10.66 22.61 -16.21
CA GLU A 134 -11.93 23.29 -16.58
C GLU A 134 -12.59 23.97 -15.39
N THR A 135 -12.28 23.55 -14.15
CA THR A 135 -12.73 24.23 -12.92
C THR A 135 -12.17 25.65 -12.80
N LYS A 136 -11.06 25.96 -13.51
CA LYS A 136 -10.29 27.23 -13.44
C LYS A 136 -9.71 27.51 -12.04
N VAL A 137 -9.77 26.55 -11.13
CA VAL A 137 -9.21 26.61 -9.78
C VAL A 137 -7.70 26.33 -9.84
N LYS A 138 -6.90 27.16 -9.19
CA LYS A 138 -5.43 27.08 -9.17
C LYS A 138 -4.84 26.88 -7.78
N THR A 139 -5.63 27.14 -6.73
CA THR A 139 -5.16 27.03 -5.34
C THR A 139 -6.16 26.23 -4.49
N PHE A 140 -5.67 25.70 -3.38
CA PHE A 140 -6.52 25.01 -2.42
C PHE A 140 -7.62 25.94 -1.85
N ALA A 141 -7.27 27.20 -1.58
CA ALA A 141 -8.21 28.20 -1.09
C ALA A 141 -9.33 28.49 -2.12
N GLU A 142 -9.00 28.59 -3.41
CA GLU A 142 -10.00 28.75 -4.48
C GLU A 142 -10.93 27.53 -4.58
N MET A 143 -10.42 26.30 -4.39
CA MET A 143 -11.26 25.11 -4.34
C MET A 143 -12.29 25.19 -3.21
N VAL A 144 -11.84 25.57 -2.01
CA VAL A 144 -12.75 25.77 -0.86
C VAL A 144 -13.77 26.86 -1.13
N ALA A 145 -13.33 27.99 -1.72
CA ALA A 145 -14.23 29.09 -2.08
C ALA A 145 -15.28 28.66 -3.11
N MET A 146 -14.88 27.89 -4.13
CA MET A 146 -15.80 27.33 -5.13
C MET A 146 -16.83 26.39 -4.47
N ALA A 147 -16.38 25.54 -3.52
CA ALA A 147 -17.26 24.63 -2.80
C ALA A 147 -18.30 25.38 -1.93
N LYS A 148 -17.89 26.49 -1.29
CA LYS A 148 -18.83 27.36 -0.53
C LYS A 148 -19.93 27.97 -1.40
N GLN A 149 -19.62 28.27 -2.67
CA GLN A 149 -20.60 28.84 -3.62
C GLN A 149 -21.53 27.78 -4.21
N GLN A 150 -21.17 26.51 -4.16
CA GLN A 150 -21.87 25.41 -4.83
C GLN A 150 -22.06 24.19 -3.91
N PRO A 151 -22.71 24.34 -2.74
CA PRO A 151 -22.88 23.23 -1.79
C PRO A 151 -23.59 22.05 -2.45
N GLY A 152 -23.02 20.83 -2.27
CA GLY A 152 -23.54 19.58 -2.79
C GLY A 152 -23.41 19.37 -4.30
N LYS A 153 -22.87 20.35 -5.08
CA LYS A 153 -22.70 20.22 -6.53
C LYS A 153 -21.34 19.71 -6.97
N LEU A 154 -20.34 19.88 -6.14
CA LEU A 154 -18.99 19.38 -6.41
C LEU A 154 -18.82 17.97 -5.88
N SER A 155 -18.02 17.19 -6.58
CA SER A 155 -17.68 15.84 -6.16
C SER A 155 -16.17 15.61 -6.19
N TYR A 156 -15.71 14.70 -5.34
CA TYR A 156 -14.32 14.26 -5.36
C TYR A 156 -14.19 12.75 -5.53
N ALA A 157 -13.17 12.35 -6.27
CA ALA A 157 -12.85 10.97 -6.57
C ALA A 157 -11.74 10.47 -5.62
N THR A 158 -11.94 9.30 -5.02
CA THR A 158 -10.91 8.55 -4.29
C THR A 158 -11.32 7.10 -4.13
N PHE A 159 -10.35 6.23 -3.82
CA PHE A 159 -10.57 4.84 -3.39
C PHE A 159 -10.04 4.57 -1.97
N SER A 160 -9.54 5.61 -1.29
CA SER A 160 -8.81 5.53 -0.02
C SER A 160 -9.64 6.08 1.14
N PHE A 161 -9.64 5.38 2.30
CA PHE A 161 -10.27 5.88 3.52
C PHE A 161 -9.54 7.10 4.10
N PRO A 162 -8.20 7.15 4.20
CA PRO A 162 -7.49 8.36 4.63
C PRO A 162 -7.87 9.62 3.84
N ALA A 163 -8.01 9.51 2.51
CA ALA A 163 -8.48 10.61 1.69
C ALA A 163 -9.95 10.98 1.98
N THR A 164 -10.79 9.98 2.24
CA THR A 164 -12.19 10.21 2.65
C THR A 164 -12.25 10.94 4.00
N TYR A 165 -11.53 10.46 4.99
CA TYR A 165 -11.45 11.06 6.32
C TYR A 165 -11.01 12.54 6.25
N PHE A 166 -9.96 12.83 5.46
CA PHE A 166 -9.49 14.19 5.23
C PHE A 166 -10.59 15.08 4.61
N MET A 167 -11.23 14.63 3.55
CA MET A 167 -12.27 15.41 2.87
C MET A 167 -13.52 15.61 3.74
N ASP A 168 -13.92 14.61 4.53
CA ASP A 168 -15.04 14.73 5.47
C ASP A 168 -14.71 15.73 6.60
N LYS A 169 -13.46 15.71 7.10
CA LYS A 169 -12.97 16.69 8.06
C LYS A 169 -12.92 18.09 7.45
N LEU A 170 -12.46 18.21 6.19
CA LEU A 170 -12.46 19.48 5.46
C LEU A 170 -13.90 20.02 5.27
N ASN A 171 -14.83 19.17 4.84
CA ASN A 171 -16.23 19.55 4.69
C ASN A 171 -16.81 20.14 5.99
N LYS A 172 -16.56 19.47 7.12
CA LYS A 172 -17.02 19.92 8.45
C LYS A 172 -16.35 21.24 8.87
N THR A 173 -15.04 21.36 8.73
CA THR A 173 -14.29 22.53 9.24
C THR A 173 -14.48 23.78 8.41
N GLU A 174 -14.68 23.63 7.09
CA GLU A 174 -14.91 24.75 6.18
C GLU A 174 -16.41 25.06 5.96
N ASN A 175 -17.30 24.24 6.50
CA ASN A 175 -18.74 24.29 6.25
C ASN A 175 -19.06 24.25 4.76
N ILE A 176 -18.51 23.24 4.07
CA ILE A 176 -18.71 22.96 2.64
C ILE A 176 -19.27 21.55 2.46
N ASP A 177 -19.78 21.27 1.27
CA ASP A 177 -20.33 19.96 0.91
C ASP A 177 -19.78 19.52 -0.45
N ILE A 178 -18.66 18.80 -0.45
CA ILE A 178 -18.07 18.13 -1.61
C ILE A 178 -18.36 16.64 -1.50
N VAL A 179 -19.14 16.11 -2.45
CA VAL A 179 -19.70 14.75 -2.39
C VAL A 179 -18.66 13.72 -2.82
N LYS A 180 -18.51 12.66 -2.05
CA LYS A 180 -17.61 11.53 -2.38
C LYS A 180 -18.17 10.69 -3.52
N VAL A 181 -17.32 10.38 -4.53
CA VAL A 181 -17.57 9.35 -5.55
C VAL A 181 -16.51 8.26 -5.37
N PRO A 182 -16.90 7.02 -4.98
CA PRO A 182 -15.96 5.93 -4.77
C PRO A 182 -15.54 5.28 -6.09
N TYR A 183 -14.26 4.90 -6.21
CA TYR A 183 -13.68 4.18 -7.34
C TYR A 183 -12.94 2.92 -6.88
N ARG A 184 -12.55 2.05 -7.81
CA ARG A 184 -11.88 0.77 -7.52
C ARG A 184 -10.35 0.82 -7.61
N GLY A 185 -9.80 1.96 -8.07
CA GLY A 185 -8.36 2.14 -8.19
C GLY A 185 -7.98 3.44 -8.88
N GLY A 186 -6.66 3.74 -8.86
CA GLY A 186 -6.13 5.02 -9.32
C GLY A 186 -6.38 5.33 -10.79
N GLY A 187 -6.32 4.32 -11.66
CA GLY A 187 -6.59 4.51 -13.09
C GLY A 187 -8.01 5.01 -13.38
N GLU A 188 -9.01 4.46 -12.66
CA GLU A 188 -10.41 4.91 -12.79
C GLU A 188 -10.58 6.35 -12.28
N VAL A 189 -9.92 6.72 -11.17
CA VAL A 189 -9.94 8.10 -10.63
C VAL A 189 -9.35 9.08 -11.63
N VAL A 190 -8.19 8.75 -12.23
CA VAL A 190 -7.57 9.61 -13.25
C VAL A 190 -8.46 9.80 -14.45
N ASN A 191 -9.11 8.75 -14.95
CA ASN A 191 -10.03 8.85 -16.07
C ASN A 191 -11.25 9.71 -15.74
N ALA A 192 -11.84 9.57 -14.55
CA ALA A 192 -12.96 10.40 -14.10
C ALA A 192 -12.58 11.88 -13.98
N LEU A 193 -11.39 12.16 -13.47
CA LEU A 193 -10.85 13.51 -13.34
C LEU A 193 -10.59 14.14 -14.72
N LEU A 194 -9.95 13.40 -15.64
CA LEU A 194 -9.68 13.87 -17.00
C LEU A 194 -10.96 14.12 -17.82
N GLY A 195 -11.96 13.27 -17.63
CA GLY A 195 -13.29 13.41 -18.26
C GLY A 195 -14.20 14.41 -17.56
N ASN A 196 -13.73 15.11 -16.53
CA ASN A 196 -14.47 16.07 -15.71
C ASN A 196 -15.80 15.52 -15.12
N THR A 197 -15.95 14.20 -15.05
CA THR A 197 -17.10 13.53 -14.39
C THR A 197 -17.04 13.70 -12.87
N THR A 198 -15.83 13.78 -12.33
CA THR A 198 -15.55 14.10 -10.93
C THR A 198 -14.41 15.13 -10.92
N PRO A 199 -14.72 16.44 -10.74
CA PRO A 199 -13.79 17.53 -11.00
C PRO A 199 -12.64 17.65 -9.97
N ILE A 200 -12.75 17.02 -8.82
CA ILE A 200 -11.75 17.02 -7.75
C ILE A 200 -11.30 15.58 -7.50
N ALA A 201 -10.03 15.38 -7.17
CA ALA A 201 -9.56 14.08 -6.70
C ALA A 201 -8.54 14.23 -5.56
N VAL A 202 -8.50 13.21 -4.69
CA VAL A 202 -7.42 13.02 -3.70
C VAL A 202 -6.78 11.68 -4.01
N LEU A 203 -5.56 11.73 -4.56
CA LEU A 203 -4.92 10.58 -5.18
C LEU A 203 -3.39 10.69 -5.07
N ALA A 204 -2.69 9.54 -5.05
CA ALA A 204 -1.23 9.52 -5.05
C ALA A 204 -0.67 10.10 -6.38
N LEU A 205 0.37 10.93 -6.27
CA LEU A 205 1.08 11.52 -7.42
C LEU A 205 1.49 10.50 -8.46
N SER A 206 1.91 9.30 -8.01
CA SER A 206 2.33 8.19 -8.88
C SER A 206 1.29 7.75 -9.92
N ASN A 207 0.02 8.03 -9.70
CA ASN A 207 -1.05 7.71 -10.64
C ASN A 207 -1.16 8.71 -11.81
N MET A 208 -0.62 9.92 -11.68
CA MET A 208 -0.94 11.03 -12.57
C MET A 208 0.26 11.93 -12.94
N VAL A 209 1.49 11.46 -12.74
CA VAL A 209 2.71 12.24 -13.04
C VAL A 209 2.68 12.82 -14.46
N ALA A 210 2.39 12.00 -15.47
CA ALA A 210 2.35 12.44 -16.87
C ALA A 210 1.25 13.48 -17.14
N GLN A 211 0.09 13.35 -16.48
CA GLN A 211 -1.04 14.28 -16.63
C GLN A 211 -0.75 15.61 -15.93
N LEU A 212 -0.07 15.57 -14.79
CA LEU A 212 0.40 16.78 -14.10
C LEU A 212 1.45 17.52 -14.92
N GLN A 213 2.46 16.81 -15.43
CA GLN A 213 3.52 17.39 -16.28
C GLN A 213 2.99 17.99 -17.59
N SER A 214 1.94 17.39 -18.15
CA SER A 214 1.29 17.89 -19.37
C SER A 214 0.22 18.96 -19.10
N GLY A 215 -0.03 19.36 -17.85
CA GLY A 215 -1.03 20.35 -17.48
C GLY A 215 -2.49 19.88 -17.65
N ARG A 216 -2.72 18.60 -17.88
CA ARG A 216 -4.09 18.04 -18.00
C ARG A 216 -4.79 17.86 -16.66
N ILE A 217 -4.06 17.96 -15.57
CA ILE A 217 -4.54 17.95 -14.18
C ILE A 217 -3.83 19.10 -13.46
N THR A 218 -4.56 19.86 -12.65
CA THR A 218 -4.02 20.96 -11.84
C THR A 218 -3.82 20.48 -10.40
N PRO A 219 -2.58 20.41 -9.87
CA PRO A 219 -2.32 20.11 -8.48
C PRO A 219 -2.54 21.34 -7.61
N LEU A 220 -3.20 21.16 -6.46
CA LEU A 220 -3.48 22.24 -5.51
C LEU A 220 -2.59 22.14 -4.26
N ALA A 221 -2.31 20.93 -3.79
CA ALA A 221 -1.41 20.68 -2.66
C ALA A 221 -0.94 19.22 -2.66
N VAL A 222 0.25 18.97 -2.14
CA VAL A 222 0.78 17.62 -1.87
C VAL A 222 0.76 17.31 -0.37
N VAL A 223 0.43 16.08 -0.04
CA VAL A 223 0.43 15.57 1.34
C VAL A 223 1.82 14.99 1.62
N ALA A 224 2.71 15.86 2.01
CA ALA A 224 4.10 15.53 2.37
C ALA A 224 4.65 16.61 3.28
N LYS A 225 5.73 16.29 4.02
CA LYS A 225 6.48 17.27 4.84
C LYS A 225 7.12 18.34 3.96
N ASP A 226 7.72 17.92 2.86
CA ASP A 226 8.40 18.77 1.90
C ASP A 226 7.70 18.71 0.53
N ARG A 227 7.92 19.71 -0.32
CA ARG A 227 7.39 19.71 -1.69
C ARG A 227 8.00 18.57 -2.51
N SER A 228 7.23 18.03 -3.44
CA SER A 228 7.74 17.01 -4.34
C SER A 228 8.86 17.57 -5.24
N PRO A 229 10.02 16.89 -5.34
CA PRO A 229 11.07 17.31 -6.27
C PRO A 229 10.61 17.33 -7.74
N LEU A 230 9.63 16.53 -8.12
CA LEU A 230 9.05 16.53 -9.48
C LEU A 230 8.09 17.70 -9.71
N PHE A 231 7.54 18.29 -8.63
CA PHE A 231 6.55 19.35 -8.67
C PHE A 231 6.88 20.41 -7.61
N PRO A 232 8.03 21.13 -7.73
CA PRO A 232 8.53 22.04 -6.68
C PRO A 232 7.63 23.26 -6.48
N ASP A 233 6.83 23.64 -7.48
CA ASP A 233 5.91 24.77 -7.41
C ASP A 233 4.60 24.43 -6.67
N VAL A 234 4.30 23.14 -6.47
CA VAL A 234 3.11 22.70 -5.75
C VAL A 234 3.35 22.80 -4.25
N PRO A 235 2.54 23.55 -3.50
CA PRO A 235 2.71 23.69 -2.05
C PRO A 235 2.41 22.36 -1.34
N THR A 236 2.99 22.17 -0.15
CA THR A 236 2.54 21.12 0.75
C THR A 236 1.14 21.46 1.28
N LEU A 237 0.42 20.44 1.75
CA LEU A 237 -0.90 20.64 2.35
C LEU A 237 -0.81 21.60 3.56
N GLU A 238 0.22 21.49 4.39
CA GLU A 238 0.47 22.39 5.51
C GLU A 238 0.70 23.84 5.05
N GLN A 239 1.42 24.06 3.92
CA GLN A 239 1.60 25.40 3.34
C GLN A 239 0.30 25.96 2.76
N ALA A 240 -0.52 25.12 2.14
CA ALA A 240 -1.78 25.51 1.50
C ALA A 240 -2.92 25.71 2.51
N ARG A 241 -2.89 24.96 3.61
CA ARG A 241 -3.88 24.96 4.69
C ARG A 241 -3.23 24.56 6.01
N PRO A 242 -2.70 25.51 6.78
CA PRO A 242 -2.05 25.23 8.07
C PRO A 242 -2.96 24.46 9.04
N GLY A 243 -2.38 23.47 9.73
CA GLY A 243 -3.09 22.59 10.66
C GLY A 243 -3.94 21.51 9.98
N ALA A 244 -3.81 21.32 8.67
CA ALA A 244 -4.43 20.20 7.99
C ALA A 244 -3.65 18.91 8.30
N ASP A 245 -4.34 17.94 8.88
CA ASP A 245 -3.80 16.62 9.20
C ASP A 245 -4.28 15.60 8.16
N PHE A 246 -3.34 14.80 7.65
CA PHE A 246 -3.63 13.76 6.68
C PHE A 246 -2.86 12.48 7.05
N PRO A 247 -3.56 11.34 7.22
CA PRO A 247 -2.91 10.08 7.56
C PRO A 247 -2.00 9.58 6.45
N THR A 248 -0.90 8.94 6.81
CA THR A 248 -0.02 8.29 5.85
C THR A 248 -0.72 7.15 5.13
N THR A 249 -0.34 6.90 3.89
CA THR A 249 -0.78 5.75 3.13
C THR A 249 0.44 5.07 2.52
N TRP A 250 0.41 3.74 2.45
CA TRP A 250 1.52 2.95 1.96
C TRP A 250 1.04 1.71 1.19
N PHE A 251 1.97 1.06 0.50
CA PHE A 251 1.81 -0.27 -0.05
C PHE A 251 2.90 -1.19 0.51
N GLY A 252 2.49 -2.39 0.90
CA GLY A 252 3.38 -3.41 1.43
C GLY A 252 3.14 -4.78 0.84
N LEU A 253 4.14 -5.65 0.98
CA LEU A 253 4.03 -7.06 0.66
C LEU A 253 3.62 -7.86 1.88
N PHE A 254 2.74 -8.83 1.64
CA PHE A 254 2.20 -9.76 2.63
C PHE A 254 2.17 -11.17 2.06
N THR A 255 2.10 -12.15 2.97
CA THR A 255 1.61 -13.49 2.72
C THR A 255 0.47 -13.79 3.69
N GLN A 256 -0.18 -14.93 3.53
CA GLN A 256 -1.00 -15.52 4.60
C GLN A 256 -0.09 -16.03 5.72
N THR A 257 -0.63 -16.06 6.94
CA THR A 257 0.04 -16.64 8.10
C THR A 257 0.32 -18.15 7.89
N GLY A 258 1.45 -18.62 8.40
CA GLY A 258 1.88 -20.01 8.29
C GLY A 258 2.89 -20.29 7.17
N VAL A 259 3.22 -19.30 6.34
CA VAL A 259 4.37 -19.41 5.41
C VAL A 259 5.66 -19.54 6.24
N PRO A 260 6.53 -20.53 5.94
CA PRO A 260 7.78 -20.73 6.67
C PRO A 260 8.64 -19.45 6.71
N ARG A 261 9.12 -19.11 7.91
CA ARG A 261 9.92 -17.88 8.13
C ARG A 261 11.09 -17.72 7.15
N PRO A 262 11.87 -18.78 6.80
CA PRO A 262 12.95 -18.67 5.83
C PRO A 262 12.49 -18.23 4.43
N ILE A 263 11.29 -18.62 4.01
CA ILE A 263 10.71 -18.19 2.71
C ILE A 263 10.35 -16.70 2.78
N VAL A 264 9.71 -16.26 3.86
CA VAL A 264 9.36 -14.84 4.08
C VAL A 264 10.60 -13.94 4.10
N GLU A 265 11.65 -14.37 4.80
CA GLU A 265 12.94 -13.66 4.86
C GLU A 265 13.62 -13.58 3.49
N LYS A 266 13.58 -14.67 2.72
CA LYS A 266 14.11 -14.68 1.35
C LYS A 266 13.37 -13.71 0.45
N ILE A 267 12.03 -13.72 0.46
CA ILE A 267 11.22 -12.78 -0.32
C ILE A 267 11.58 -11.34 0.07
N SER A 268 11.62 -11.04 1.38
CA SER A 268 11.99 -9.72 1.90
C SER A 268 13.37 -9.28 1.41
N ALA A 269 14.39 -10.14 1.54
CA ALA A 269 15.75 -9.83 1.14
C ALA A 269 15.90 -9.61 -0.38
N ASP A 270 15.20 -10.40 -1.20
CA ASP A 270 15.23 -10.27 -2.65
C ASP A 270 14.54 -8.96 -3.11
N VAL A 271 13.40 -8.63 -2.50
CA VAL A 271 12.70 -7.35 -2.77
C VAL A 271 13.55 -6.16 -2.36
N ASP A 272 14.20 -6.19 -1.20
CA ASP A 272 15.07 -5.10 -0.75
C ASP A 272 16.24 -4.87 -1.69
N ARG A 273 16.87 -5.95 -2.18
CA ARG A 273 17.94 -5.84 -3.16
C ARG A 273 17.45 -5.18 -4.43
N ILE A 274 16.26 -5.55 -4.93
CA ILE A 274 15.65 -4.93 -6.12
C ILE A 274 15.37 -3.44 -5.85
N MET A 275 14.78 -3.12 -4.69
CA MET A 275 14.47 -1.74 -4.32
C MET A 275 15.72 -0.87 -4.11
N ALA A 276 16.86 -1.47 -3.79
CA ALA A 276 18.15 -0.78 -3.65
C ALA A 276 18.82 -0.46 -4.99
N GLU A 277 18.47 -1.17 -6.08
CA GLU A 277 19.08 -0.97 -7.40
C GLU A 277 18.84 0.46 -7.93
N PRO A 278 19.89 1.21 -8.32
CA PRO A 278 19.73 2.60 -8.74
C PRO A 278 18.78 2.80 -9.92
N SER A 279 18.79 1.89 -10.89
CA SER A 279 17.93 1.93 -12.07
C SER A 279 16.44 1.71 -11.69
N PHE A 280 16.16 0.78 -10.77
CA PHE A 280 14.83 0.54 -10.23
C PHE A 280 14.36 1.75 -9.43
N ARG A 281 15.21 2.27 -8.51
CA ARG A 281 14.90 3.46 -7.71
C ARG A 281 14.53 4.65 -8.58
N LYS A 282 15.32 4.94 -9.60
CA LYS A 282 15.01 6.04 -10.53
C LYS A 282 13.65 5.83 -11.20
N ARG A 283 13.44 4.68 -11.84
CA ARG A 283 12.24 4.39 -12.65
C ARG A 283 10.95 4.35 -11.82
N VAL A 284 11.03 3.82 -10.61
CA VAL A 284 9.84 3.43 -9.84
C VAL A 284 9.56 4.37 -8.68
N TYR A 285 10.59 4.97 -8.09
CA TYR A 285 10.41 5.95 -6.99
C TYR A 285 10.56 7.37 -7.51
N THR A 286 11.75 7.77 -7.98
CA THR A 286 12.05 9.15 -8.33
C THR A 286 11.15 9.68 -9.44
N ASP A 287 11.09 8.97 -10.58
CA ASP A 287 10.31 9.38 -11.76
C ASP A 287 8.78 9.30 -11.53
N ARG A 288 8.34 8.80 -10.37
CA ARG A 288 6.92 8.64 -10.03
C ARG A 288 6.48 9.37 -8.76
N ALA A 289 7.36 10.16 -8.17
CA ALA A 289 7.08 10.87 -6.91
C ALA A 289 6.59 9.91 -5.80
N VAL A 290 7.27 8.78 -5.63
CA VAL A 290 7.01 7.78 -4.61
C VAL A 290 8.18 7.77 -3.63
N GLU A 291 7.91 7.66 -2.34
CA GLU A 291 8.91 7.64 -1.29
C GLU A 291 9.20 6.19 -0.84
N PRO A 292 10.45 5.70 -0.97
CA PRO A 292 10.81 4.37 -0.52
C PRO A 292 10.60 4.21 1.00
N ALA A 293 10.09 3.06 1.41
CA ALA A 293 9.91 2.72 2.81
C ALA A 293 10.95 1.67 3.24
N PRO A 294 11.63 1.85 4.39
CA PRO A 294 12.67 0.94 4.86
C PRO A 294 12.17 -0.17 5.78
N GLU A 295 10.89 -0.17 6.17
CA GLU A 295 10.35 -1.06 7.19
C GLU A 295 10.20 -2.48 6.65
N ARG A 296 10.81 -3.46 7.34
CA ARG A 296 10.76 -4.88 7.00
C ARG A 296 10.30 -5.72 8.16
N LEU A 297 9.65 -6.84 7.85
CA LEU A 297 9.30 -7.89 8.81
C LEU A 297 8.69 -7.33 10.10
N ASP A 298 9.37 -7.51 11.22
CA ASP A 298 8.87 -7.12 12.54
C ASP A 298 8.73 -5.61 12.71
N VAL A 299 9.57 -4.80 12.03
CA VAL A 299 9.45 -3.33 12.00
C VAL A 299 8.19 -2.91 11.26
N PHE A 300 7.92 -3.52 10.10
CA PHE A 300 6.69 -3.29 9.34
C PHE A 300 5.45 -3.78 10.10
N ALA A 301 5.53 -4.94 10.76
CA ALA A 301 4.44 -5.41 11.62
C ALA A 301 4.16 -4.46 12.79
N LYS A 302 5.20 -3.82 13.37
CA LYS A 302 5.05 -2.80 14.41
C LYS A 302 4.33 -1.56 13.87
N LEU A 303 4.74 -1.03 12.70
CA LEU A 303 4.08 0.09 12.03
C LEU A 303 2.58 -0.19 11.84
N ILE A 304 2.23 -1.36 11.31
CA ILE A 304 0.81 -1.75 11.11
C ILE A 304 0.03 -1.74 12.42
N ARG A 305 0.60 -2.27 13.52
CA ARG A 305 -0.07 -2.27 14.83
C ARG A 305 -0.30 -0.86 15.39
N GLU A 306 0.67 0.04 15.20
CA GLU A 306 0.54 1.44 15.62
C GLU A 306 -0.52 2.17 14.78
N GLU A 307 -0.52 1.99 13.47
CA GLU A 307 -1.52 2.58 12.58
C GLU A 307 -2.94 2.05 12.82
N ARG A 308 -3.12 0.79 13.21
CA ARG A 308 -4.44 0.26 13.58
C ARG A 308 -5.05 1.01 14.77
N LYS A 309 -4.25 1.40 15.77
CA LYS A 309 -4.72 2.19 16.90
C LYS A 309 -5.19 3.57 16.45
N LEU A 310 -4.43 4.22 15.57
CA LEU A 310 -4.82 5.50 14.98
C LEU A 310 -6.06 5.36 14.09
N ALA A 311 -6.15 4.32 13.29
CA ALA A 311 -7.28 4.04 12.42
C ALA A 311 -8.59 3.86 13.23
N GLN A 312 -8.54 3.14 14.35
CA GLN A 312 -9.68 2.98 15.23
C GLN A 312 -10.19 4.34 15.76
N GLN A 313 -9.26 5.20 16.16
CA GLN A 313 -9.59 6.56 16.61
C GLN A 313 -10.20 7.39 15.47
N MET A 314 -9.58 7.39 14.28
CA MET A 314 -10.06 8.12 13.10
C MET A 314 -11.47 7.71 12.68
N VAL A 315 -11.75 6.39 12.64
CA VAL A 315 -13.10 5.90 12.31
C VAL A 315 -14.13 6.36 13.35
N LYS A 316 -13.79 6.32 14.63
CA LYS A 316 -14.64 6.84 15.70
C LYS A 316 -14.90 8.35 15.55
N GLU A 317 -13.87 9.15 15.29
CA GLU A 317 -13.97 10.60 15.10
C GLU A 317 -14.75 10.99 13.83
N SER A 318 -14.66 10.18 12.77
CA SER A 318 -15.40 10.42 11.52
C SER A 318 -16.93 10.28 11.72
N GLY A 319 -17.37 9.53 12.74
CA GLY A 319 -18.77 9.19 12.94
C GLY A 319 -19.33 8.23 11.89
N LEU A 320 -18.47 7.56 11.12
CA LEU A 320 -18.90 6.57 10.15
C LEU A 320 -19.39 5.30 10.86
N GLU A 321 -20.60 4.88 10.53
CA GLU A 321 -21.11 3.57 10.93
C GLU A 321 -20.49 2.49 10.03
N PRO A 322 -19.97 1.38 10.60
CA PRO A 322 -19.47 0.25 9.82
C PRO A 322 -20.54 -0.30 8.87
N LYS A 323 -20.17 -0.52 7.62
CA LYS A 323 -21.06 -1.00 6.54
C LYS A 323 -21.37 -2.47 6.65
#